data_2962ff7057625c4a5f66f56a453c0301
#
_entry.id   2962ff7057625c4a5f66f56a453c0301
#
_cell.length_a   1.000
_cell.length_b   1.000
_cell.length_c   1.000
_cell.angle_alpha   90.00
_cell.angle_beta   90.00
_cell.angle_gamma   90.00
#
_symmetry.space_group_name_H-M   'P 1'
#
loop_
_entity.id
_entity.type
_entity.pdbx_description
1 polymer ?
#
loop_
_entity_poly.entity_id
_entity_poly.type
_entity_poly.pdbx_seq_one_letter_code
_entity_poly.pdbx_strand_id
1 'polypeptide(L)'
;MAFAEWFVLALTVLFLAYFAYATPIILVGIWHYRRHGFGDDDPGEDWDPPNVSVLVPVKNEERVVRRLLTAMTRLEYPRENLEVIVVEDGSKDGTLDICREFSQRLPWVKVYHRETSN
;
A
#
# COMPACT_ATOMS: atom_id res chain seq x y z
N MET A 1 8.23 37.38 45.54
CA MET A 1 7.05 36.47 45.42
C MET A 1 6.15 36.85 44.26
N ALA A 2 5.76 38.11 44.07
CA ALA A 2 4.87 38.55 43.00
C ALA A 2 5.34 38.19 41.53
N PHE A 3 6.63 38.23 41.25
CA PHE A 3 7.15 37.93 39.92
C PHE A 3 6.92 36.45 39.49
N ALA A 4 7.12 35.51 40.42
CA ALA A 4 6.89 34.08 40.15
C ALA A 4 5.40 33.77 39.90
N GLU A 5 4.50 34.44 40.60
CA GLU A 5 3.04 34.28 40.40
C GLU A 5 2.60 34.78 39.03
N TRP A 6 3.08 35.96 38.61
CA TRP A 6 2.79 36.48 37.27
C TRP A 6 3.38 35.62 36.15
N PHE A 7 4.59 35.05 36.37
CA PHE A 7 5.21 34.14 35.40
C PHE A 7 4.40 32.84 35.25
N VAL A 8 3.97 32.24 36.34
CA VAL A 8 3.12 31.04 36.34
C VAL A 8 1.78 31.33 35.62
N LEU A 9 1.16 32.49 35.95
CA LEU A 9 -0.08 32.90 35.34
C LEU A 9 0.06 33.09 33.81
N ALA A 10 1.15 33.71 33.38
CA ALA A 10 1.43 33.88 31.93
C ALA A 10 1.61 32.55 31.20
N LEU A 11 2.36 31.60 31.81
CA LEU A 11 2.53 30.25 31.26
C LEU A 11 1.18 29.50 31.20
N THR A 12 0.35 29.63 32.23
CA THR A 12 -0.97 29.00 32.27
C THR A 12 -1.87 29.53 31.16
N VAL A 13 -1.91 30.84 30.96
CA VAL A 13 -2.69 31.46 29.90
C VAL A 13 -2.18 31.02 28.51
N LEU A 14 -0.87 30.99 28.32
CA LEU A 14 -0.27 30.51 27.05
C LEU A 14 -0.62 29.05 26.77
N PHE A 15 -0.58 28.20 27.80
CA PHE A 15 -0.92 26.79 27.68
C PHE A 15 -2.42 26.59 27.35
N LEU A 16 -3.30 27.33 28.02
CA LEU A 16 -4.74 27.29 27.74
C LEU A 16 -5.06 27.78 26.34
N ALA A 17 -4.40 28.85 25.87
CA ALA A 17 -4.55 29.36 24.51
C ALA A 17 -4.09 28.33 23.47
N TYR A 18 -2.97 27.66 23.70
CA TYR A 18 -2.49 26.56 22.86
C TYR A 18 -3.48 25.40 22.80
N PHE A 19 -4.02 24.99 23.95
CA PHE A 19 -5.01 23.92 24.02
C PHE A 19 -6.32 24.29 23.30
N ALA A 20 -6.79 25.51 23.49
CA ALA A 20 -7.99 26.02 22.81
C ALA A 20 -7.83 26.05 21.30
N TYR A 21 -6.61 26.33 20.81
CA TYR A 21 -6.28 26.28 19.39
C TYR A 21 -6.14 24.86 18.83
N ALA A 22 -5.41 23.99 19.55
CA ALA A 22 -5.08 22.64 19.06
C ALA A 22 -6.26 21.66 19.14
N THR A 23 -7.10 21.76 20.17
CA THR A 23 -8.21 20.84 20.41
C THR A 23 -9.23 20.79 19.25
N PRO A 24 -9.74 21.91 18.71
CA PRO A 24 -10.68 21.86 17.60
C PRO A 24 -10.06 21.26 16.33
N ILE A 25 -8.78 21.52 16.07
CA ILE A 25 -8.07 20.93 14.90
C ILE A 25 -8.02 19.40 15.02
N ILE A 26 -7.66 18.90 16.21
CA ILE A 26 -7.62 17.45 16.48
C ILE A 26 -9.01 16.83 16.36
N LEU A 27 -10.02 17.47 16.96
CA LEU A 27 -11.40 16.98 16.92
C LEU A 27 -11.96 16.95 15.50
N VAL A 28 -11.71 17.99 14.70
CA VAL A 28 -12.11 18.04 13.28
C VAL A 28 -11.37 16.96 12.49
N GLY A 29 -10.07 16.76 12.75
CA GLY A 29 -9.28 15.70 12.12
C GLY A 29 -9.82 14.30 12.45
N ILE A 30 -10.11 14.02 13.71
CA ILE A 30 -10.70 12.74 14.13
C ILE A 30 -12.11 12.55 13.56
N TRP A 31 -12.93 13.60 13.57
CA TRP A 31 -14.29 13.55 13.01
C TRP A 31 -14.25 13.30 11.50
N HIS A 32 -13.38 14.00 10.77
CA HIS A 32 -13.19 13.81 9.34
C HIS A 32 -12.71 12.39 9.02
N TYR A 33 -11.71 11.90 9.76
CA TYR A 33 -11.20 10.54 9.65
C TYR A 33 -12.28 9.47 9.91
N ARG A 34 -13.09 9.65 10.95
CA ARG A 34 -14.18 8.71 11.29
C ARG A 34 -15.33 8.74 10.27
N ARG A 35 -15.50 9.85 9.56
CA ARG A 35 -16.59 10.02 8.59
C ARG A 35 -16.21 9.61 7.17
N HIS A 36 -14.94 9.74 6.82
CA HIS A 36 -14.45 9.46 5.46
C HIS A 36 -13.48 8.27 5.39
N GLY A 37 -12.98 7.75 6.52
CA GLY A 37 -11.98 6.68 6.56
C GLY A 37 -10.67 7.05 5.85
N PHE A 38 -9.76 6.10 5.71
CA PHE A 38 -8.72 6.14 4.69
C PHE A 38 -9.24 5.41 3.45
N GLY A 39 -9.86 6.16 2.53
CA GLY A 39 -10.11 5.62 1.19
C GLY A 39 -11.01 4.39 1.09
N ASP A 40 -11.92 4.16 2.06
CA ASP A 40 -13.11 3.35 1.80
C ASP A 40 -14.12 4.22 1.02
N ASP A 41 -13.66 4.81 -0.07
CA ASP A 41 -14.55 5.15 -1.15
C ASP A 41 -15.03 3.79 -1.69
N ASP A 42 -16.10 3.26 -1.11
CA ASP A 42 -16.86 2.18 -1.76
C ASP A 42 -17.17 2.69 -3.18
N PRO A 43 -16.62 2.07 -4.21
CA PRO A 43 -16.72 2.59 -5.57
C PRO A 43 -18.16 2.63 -6.10
N GLY A 44 -19.16 2.29 -5.27
CA GLY A 44 -20.56 2.29 -5.63
C GLY A 44 -20.95 1.14 -6.57
N GLU A 45 -22.24 0.91 -6.75
CA GLU A 45 -22.76 -0.17 -7.60
C GLU A 45 -22.39 -0.02 -9.10
N ASP A 46 -22.04 1.19 -9.54
CA ASP A 46 -21.66 1.51 -10.95
C ASP A 46 -20.15 1.58 -11.17
N TRP A 47 -19.33 1.04 -10.25
CA TRP A 47 -17.88 1.05 -10.41
C TRP A 47 -17.43 0.10 -11.52
N ASP A 48 -16.91 0.66 -12.60
CA ASP A 48 -16.25 -0.08 -13.66
C ASP A 48 -14.72 -0.17 -13.37
N PRO A 49 -14.23 -1.33 -12.91
CA PRO A 49 -12.83 -1.48 -12.50
C PRO A 49 -11.90 -1.27 -13.70
N PRO A 50 -10.90 -0.37 -13.63
CA PRO A 50 -9.96 -0.17 -14.71
C PRO A 50 -9.11 -1.42 -14.94
N ASN A 51 -8.53 -1.54 -16.14
CA ASN A 51 -7.53 -2.55 -16.40
C ASN A 51 -6.22 -2.21 -15.68
N VAL A 52 -5.70 -3.15 -14.91
CA VAL A 52 -4.48 -2.99 -14.12
C VAL A 52 -3.45 -4.04 -14.52
N SER A 53 -2.26 -3.57 -14.89
CA SER A 53 -1.09 -4.42 -15.14
C SER A 53 -0.07 -4.24 -14.02
N VAL A 54 0.22 -5.30 -13.28
CA VAL A 54 1.24 -5.32 -12.23
C VAL A 54 2.54 -5.86 -12.80
N LEU A 55 3.55 -4.99 -12.92
CA LEU A 55 4.87 -5.38 -13.42
C LEU A 55 5.79 -5.77 -12.27
N VAL A 56 6.31 -7.00 -12.30
CA VAL A 56 7.14 -7.58 -11.25
C VAL A 56 8.51 -8.01 -11.82
N PRO A 57 9.54 -7.18 -11.70
CA PRO A 57 10.89 -7.60 -12.04
C PRO A 57 11.45 -8.52 -10.93
N VAL A 58 12.03 -9.65 -11.31
CA VAL A 58 12.60 -10.63 -10.38
C VAL A 58 13.95 -11.16 -10.85
N LYS A 59 14.86 -11.37 -9.89
CA LYS A 59 16.15 -12.00 -10.14
C LYS A 59 16.68 -12.66 -8.84
N ASN A 60 16.85 -13.98 -8.86
CA ASN A 60 17.31 -14.78 -7.71
C ASN A 60 16.45 -14.54 -6.44
N GLU A 61 15.12 -14.56 -6.59
CA GLU A 61 14.15 -14.25 -5.55
C GLU A 61 13.17 -15.43 -5.29
N GLU A 62 13.66 -16.65 -5.34
CA GLU A 62 12.87 -17.87 -5.22
C GLU A 62 11.88 -17.85 -4.04
N ARG A 63 12.35 -17.42 -2.85
CA ARG A 63 11.51 -17.41 -1.65
C ARG A 63 10.47 -16.28 -1.67
N VAL A 64 10.83 -15.16 -2.26
CA VAL A 64 10.00 -13.95 -2.28
C VAL A 64 8.94 -14.04 -3.36
N VAL A 65 9.31 -14.48 -4.58
CA VAL A 65 8.41 -14.54 -5.72
C VAL A 65 7.24 -15.50 -5.48
N ARG A 66 7.47 -16.65 -4.84
CA ARG A 66 6.39 -17.58 -4.47
C ARG A 66 5.38 -16.94 -3.53
N ARG A 67 5.85 -16.23 -2.50
CA ARG A 67 4.99 -15.52 -1.56
C ARG A 67 4.21 -14.40 -2.23
N LEU A 68 4.88 -13.62 -3.08
CA LEU A 68 4.28 -12.52 -3.84
C LEU A 68 3.15 -13.03 -4.75
N LEU A 69 3.44 -14.00 -5.60
CA LEU A 69 2.45 -14.56 -6.53
C LEU A 69 1.28 -15.22 -5.78
N THR A 70 1.55 -15.88 -4.65
CA THR A 70 0.49 -16.39 -3.78
C THR A 70 -0.36 -15.25 -3.18
N ALA A 71 0.24 -14.14 -2.77
CA ALA A 71 -0.50 -12.98 -2.28
C ALA A 71 -1.37 -12.36 -3.38
N MET A 72 -0.87 -12.29 -4.62
CA MET A 72 -1.63 -11.81 -5.78
C MET A 72 -2.90 -12.64 -6.06
N THR A 73 -2.90 -13.94 -5.75
CA THR A 73 -4.11 -14.78 -5.89
C THR A 73 -5.22 -14.41 -4.91
N ARG A 74 -4.89 -13.70 -3.83
CA ARG A 74 -5.84 -13.28 -2.78
C ARG A 74 -6.37 -11.86 -2.97
N LEU A 75 -5.89 -11.14 -3.98
CA LEU A 75 -6.41 -9.81 -4.28
C LEU A 75 -7.89 -9.89 -4.66
N GLU A 76 -8.69 -9.05 -4.04
CA GLU A 76 -10.11 -8.83 -4.36
C GLU A 76 -10.22 -7.82 -5.52
N TYR A 77 -9.89 -8.28 -6.73
CA TYR A 77 -9.97 -7.50 -7.97
C TYR A 77 -10.50 -8.37 -9.10
N PRO A 78 -11.36 -7.85 -10.02
CA PRO A 78 -11.85 -8.60 -11.16
C PRO A 78 -10.70 -9.16 -11.99
N ARG A 79 -10.71 -10.47 -12.24
CA ARG A 79 -9.60 -11.17 -12.90
C ARG A 79 -9.47 -10.82 -14.37
N GLU A 80 -10.58 -10.44 -14.99
CA GLU A 80 -10.63 -9.93 -16.37
C GLU A 80 -9.94 -8.59 -16.54
N ASN A 81 -9.83 -7.80 -15.46
CA ASN A 81 -9.21 -6.48 -15.45
C ASN A 81 -7.80 -6.48 -14.82
N LEU A 82 -7.29 -7.63 -14.37
CA LEU A 82 -5.99 -7.76 -13.71
C LEU A 82 -5.05 -8.64 -14.53
N GLU A 83 -3.87 -8.13 -14.86
CA GLU A 83 -2.76 -8.96 -15.30
C GLU A 83 -1.51 -8.75 -14.44
N VAL A 84 -0.75 -9.81 -14.23
CA VAL A 84 0.56 -9.75 -13.58
C VAL A 84 1.63 -10.17 -14.58
N ILE A 85 2.55 -9.25 -14.86
CA ILE A 85 3.65 -9.44 -15.80
C ILE A 85 4.93 -9.62 -14.99
N VAL A 86 5.43 -10.85 -14.92
CA VAL A 86 6.71 -11.16 -14.26
C VAL A 86 7.82 -11.09 -15.30
N VAL A 87 8.80 -10.22 -15.04
CA VAL A 87 10.01 -10.11 -15.87
C VAL A 87 11.16 -10.74 -15.08
N GLU A 88 11.55 -11.93 -15.50
CA GLU A 88 12.62 -12.70 -14.89
C GLU A 88 13.95 -12.41 -15.63
N ASP A 89 14.99 -11.96 -14.89
CA ASP A 89 16.26 -11.47 -15.44
C ASP A 89 17.42 -12.46 -15.24
N GLY A 90 17.26 -13.68 -15.76
CA GLY A 90 18.33 -14.68 -15.79
C GLY A 90 18.74 -15.19 -14.40
N SER A 91 17.78 -15.59 -13.59
CA SER A 91 18.03 -16.18 -12.27
C SER A 91 18.78 -17.50 -12.38
N LYS A 92 19.59 -17.79 -11.35
CA LYS A 92 20.35 -19.04 -11.21
C LYS A 92 19.76 -20.00 -10.19
N ASP A 93 18.70 -19.57 -9.47
CA ASP A 93 17.92 -20.34 -8.50
C ASP A 93 16.58 -20.82 -9.08
N GLY A 94 15.68 -21.33 -8.24
CA GLY A 94 14.36 -21.79 -8.64
C GLY A 94 13.34 -20.71 -9.01
N THR A 95 13.74 -19.43 -9.13
CA THR A 95 12.84 -18.30 -9.41
C THR A 95 12.04 -18.51 -10.70
N LEU A 96 12.72 -18.87 -11.81
CA LEU A 96 12.08 -19.04 -13.10
C LEU A 96 11.06 -20.20 -13.10
N ASP A 97 11.40 -21.32 -12.44
CA ASP A 97 10.52 -22.49 -12.39
C ASP A 97 9.24 -22.16 -11.61
N ILE A 98 9.36 -21.41 -10.51
CA ILE A 98 8.21 -20.93 -9.75
C ILE A 98 7.33 -20.00 -10.60
N CYS A 99 7.93 -19.05 -11.32
CA CYS A 99 7.18 -18.14 -12.18
C CYS A 99 6.41 -18.91 -13.27
N ARG A 100 7.04 -19.91 -13.89
CA ARG A 100 6.40 -20.79 -14.89
C ARG A 100 5.27 -21.62 -14.29
N GLU A 101 5.45 -22.19 -13.11
CA GLU A 101 4.39 -22.92 -12.38
C GLU A 101 3.13 -22.05 -12.22
N PHE A 102 3.30 -20.79 -11.78
CA PHE A 102 2.17 -19.88 -11.60
C PHE A 102 1.53 -19.47 -12.93
N SER A 103 2.30 -19.18 -13.97
CA SER A 103 1.76 -18.79 -15.28
C SER A 103 0.96 -19.94 -15.96
N GLN A 104 1.32 -21.18 -15.72
CA GLN A 104 0.58 -22.35 -16.24
C GLN A 104 -0.77 -22.52 -15.52
N ARG A 105 -0.85 -22.13 -14.25
CA ARG A 105 -2.06 -22.28 -13.41
C ARG A 105 -2.99 -21.08 -13.48
N LEU A 106 -2.45 -19.89 -13.77
CA LEU A 106 -3.14 -18.61 -13.69
C LEU A 106 -3.03 -17.86 -15.02
N PRO A 107 -4.09 -17.81 -15.85
CA PRO A 107 -4.04 -17.19 -17.18
C PRO A 107 -3.72 -15.69 -17.17
N TRP A 108 -3.97 -15.02 -16.05
CA TRP A 108 -3.68 -13.60 -15.84
C TRP A 108 -2.24 -13.33 -15.36
N VAL A 109 -1.40 -14.38 -15.17
CA VAL A 109 0.02 -14.27 -14.87
C VAL A 109 0.84 -14.59 -16.12
N LYS A 110 1.57 -13.60 -16.64
CA LYS A 110 2.46 -13.72 -17.78
C LYS A 110 3.91 -13.68 -17.32
N VAL A 111 4.78 -14.53 -17.89
CA VAL A 111 6.19 -14.58 -17.53
C VAL A 111 7.04 -14.30 -18.77
N TYR A 112 7.88 -13.29 -18.66
CA TYR A 112 8.90 -12.97 -19.65
C TYR A 112 10.28 -13.28 -19.07
N HIS A 113 10.99 -14.19 -19.69
CA HIS A 113 12.35 -14.54 -19.31
C HIS A 113 13.35 -13.82 -20.21
N ARG A 114 14.32 -13.17 -19.61
CA ARG A 114 15.47 -12.58 -20.31
C ARG A 114 16.74 -13.33 -19.93
N GLU A 115 17.38 -13.99 -20.91
CA GLU A 115 18.70 -14.55 -20.69
C GLU A 115 19.70 -13.42 -20.45
N THR A 116 20.48 -13.51 -19.38
CA THR A 116 21.55 -12.55 -19.12
C THR A 116 22.63 -12.76 -20.17
N SER A 117 22.71 -11.86 -21.18
CA SER A 117 23.85 -11.80 -22.06
C SER A 117 25.07 -11.36 -21.24
N ASN A 118 26.08 -12.22 -21.17
CA ASN A 118 27.41 -11.88 -20.63
C ASN A 118 28.07 -10.78 -21.46
#